data_914b3ed66af134b6fdda0b4e1c646298
#
_entry.id   914b3ed66af134b6fdda0b4e1c646298
#
_cell.length_a   1.000
_cell.length_b   1.000
_cell.length_c   1.000
_cell.angle_alpha   90.00
_cell.angle_beta   90.00
_cell.angle_gamma   90.00
#
_symmetry.space_group_name_H-M   'P 1'
#
loop_
_entity.id
_entity.type
_entity.pdbx_description
1 polymer ?
#
loop_
_entity_poly.entity_id
_entity_poly.type
_entity_poly.pdbx_seq_one_letter_code
_entity_poly.pdbx_strand_id
1 'polypeptide(L)'
;MKASVFFIVAALFTAITTNAKTLVVYYSFTNNVHTIVSDLRTQIDADVIRIEPAEKGIDYAANNYAAGSVLISAIRNNPDDAASYPAIDPVKCNLSDYDTVIVAAPLWWSNMAAPLQTFLFQYGKEMAGKKIGLIVSSASSGISNVVADAKRLIPQGAFLEPNLWIRSAQTSNCHSLIEGWLNDIDYSHIVTSTATIHETMGTTVNMTTHGVQVVGEFEELAIFTMNGQKILGTSASYTSFPFQVGCYIA
;
A
#
# COMPACT_ATOMS: atom_id res chain seq x y z
N MET A 1 -28.92 -40.58 -36.39
CA MET A 1 -27.63 -40.05 -35.94
C MET A 1 -27.61 -38.54 -36.19
N LYS A 2 -27.77 -37.72 -35.13
CA LYS A 2 -27.66 -36.26 -35.23
C LYS A 2 -26.32 -35.88 -34.66
N ALA A 3 -25.44 -35.38 -35.51
CA ALA A 3 -24.16 -34.85 -35.09
C ALA A 3 -24.38 -33.46 -34.45
N SER A 4 -24.17 -33.35 -33.16
CA SER A 4 -24.11 -32.05 -32.47
C SER A 4 -22.72 -31.45 -32.66
N VAL A 5 -22.68 -30.36 -33.40
CA VAL A 5 -21.47 -29.58 -33.54
C VAL A 5 -21.41 -28.63 -32.34
N PHE A 6 -20.50 -28.88 -31.41
CA PHE A 6 -20.17 -27.95 -30.33
C PHE A 6 -19.24 -26.88 -30.87
N PHE A 7 -19.69 -25.62 -30.96
CA PHE A 7 -18.84 -24.48 -31.11
C PHE A 7 -18.30 -24.07 -29.72
N ILE A 8 -17.01 -24.36 -29.47
CA ILE A 8 -16.30 -23.80 -28.34
C ILE A 8 -15.86 -22.40 -28.77
N VAL A 9 -16.55 -21.38 -28.27
CA VAL A 9 -16.04 -20.01 -28.32
C VAL A 9 -15.06 -19.86 -27.18
N ALA A 10 -13.77 -20.05 -27.46
CA ALA A 10 -12.69 -19.70 -26.54
C ALA A 10 -12.64 -18.15 -26.48
N ALA A 11 -13.29 -17.57 -25.48
CA ALA A 11 -13.04 -16.19 -25.13
C ALA A 11 -11.65 -16.10 -24.46
N LEU A 12 -10.68 -15.60 -25.22
CA LEU A 12 -9.36 -15.30 -24.69
C LEU A 12 -9.49 -14.10 -23.73
N PHE A 13 -9.78 -14.36 -22.46
CA PHE A 13 -9.61 -13.37 -21.41
C PHE A 13 -8.13 -13.38 -21.02
N THR A 14 -7.37 -12.40 -21.50
CA THR A 14 -6.07 -12.08 -20.92
C THR A 14 -6.36 -11.56 -19.49
N ALA A 15 -6.18 -12.40 -18.50
CA ALA A 15 -6.08 -11.94 -17.13
C ALA A 15 -4.83 -11.06 -17.05
N ILE A 16 -5.04 -9.75 -17.09
CA ILE A 16 -3.99 -8.80 -16.75
C ILE A 16 -3.84 -8.95 -15.23
N THR A 17 -2.86 -9.73 -14.80
CA THR A 17 -2.43 -9.70 -13.40
C THR A 17 -1.76 -8.34 -13.21
N THR A 18 -2.54 -7.33 -12.89
CA THR A 18 -1.99 -6.09 -12.35
C THR A 18 -1.51 -6.44 -10.96
N ASN A 19 -0.19 -6.64 -10.79
CA ASN A 19 0.38 -6.61 -9.45
C ASN A 19 -0.08 -5.29 -8.82
N ALA A 20 -0.74 -5.39 -7.66
CA ALA A 20 -1.20 -4.22 -6.95
C ALA A 20 0.02 -3.35 -6.63
N LYS A 21 0.08 -2.16 -7.25
CA LYS A 21 1.22 -1.27 -7.06
C LYS A 21 1.12 -0.56 -5.73
N THR A 22 2.25 -0.47 -5.05
CA THR A 22 2.38 0.25 -3.79
C THR A 22 3.14 1.56 -3.99
N LEU A 23 2.61 2.63 -3.40
CA LEU A 23 3.28 3.91 -3.26
C LEU A 23 3.63 4.14 -1.79
N VAL A 24 4.87 4.52 -1.52
CA VAL A 24 5.27 5.03 -0.20
C VAL A 24 5.41 6.55 -0.29
N VAL A 25 4.62 7.28 0.50
CA VAL A 25 4.72 8.74 0.61
C VAL A 25 5.22 9.09 2.00
N TYR A 26 6.27 9.89 2.10
CA TYR A 26 6.83 10.23 3.39
C TYR A 26 7.39 11.64 3.45
N TYR A 27 7.48 12.15 4.68
CA TYR A 27 8.27 13.33 5.03
C TYR A 27 9.30 12.95 6.11
N SER A 28 10.48 13.56 6.08
CA SER A 28 11.50 13.33 7.11
C SER A 28 12.34 14.57 7.33
N PHE A 29 12.39 15.08 8.56
CA PHE A 29 13.26 16.20 8.95
C PHE A 29 14.58 15.71 9.55
N THR A 30 14.53 14.82 10.55
CA THR A 30 15.70 14.31 11.28
C THR A 30 16.26 13.00 10.72
N ASN A 31 15.88 12.63 9.50
CA ASN A 31 16.23 11.40 8.79
C ASN A 31 15.70 10.08 9.40
N ASN A 32 15.05 10.08 10.55
CA ASN A 32 14.50 8.83 11.11
C ASN A 32 13.51 8.16 10.16
N VAL A 33 12.51 8.90 9.65
CA VAL A 33 11.54 8.34 8.70
C VAL A 33 12.21 7.97 7.37
N HIS A 34 13.20 8.73 6.92
CA HIS A 34 13.99 8.40 5.73
C HIS A 34 14.70 7.05 5.88
N THR A 35 15.33 6.79 7.03
CA THR A 35 15.98 5.51 7.32
C THR A 35 14.96 4.37 7.34
N ILE A 36 13.81 4.57 7.99
CA ILE A 36 12.71 3.58 8.04
C ILE A 36 12.21 3.27 6.61
N VAL A 37 11.96 4.27 5.77
CA VAL A 37 11.50 4.07 4.40
C VAL A 37 12.58 3.44 3.53
N SER A 38 13.85 3.77 3.76
CA SER A 38 14.98 3.13 3.04
C SER A 38 15.06 1.64 3.35
N ASP A 39 14.84 1.26 4.60
CA ASP A 39 14.77 -0.15 4.99
C ASP A 39 13.52 -0.84 4.41
N LEU A 40 12.33 -0.22 4.53
CA LEU A 40 11.08 -0.74 3.95
C LEU A 40 11.25 -1.10 2.48
N ARG A 41 11.94 -0.27 1.69
CA ARG A 41 12.22 -0.53 0.26
C ARG A 41 13.09 -1.75 0.00
N THR A 42 13.80 -2.26 0.99
CA THR A 42 14.54 -3.53 0.87
C THR A 42 13.64 -4.74 1.07
N GLN A 43 12.44 -4.54 1.63
CA GLN A 43 11.50 -5.59 2.00
C GLN A 43 10.30 -5.67 1.05
N ILE A 44 9.95 -4.56 0.38
CA ILE A 44 8.82 -4.48 -0.57
C ILE A 44 9.21 -3.76 -1.85
N ASP A 45 8.55 -4.11 -2.95
CA ASP A 45 8.59 -3.34 -4.20
C ASP A 45 7.56 -2.21 -4.13
N ALA A 46 8.04 -0.95 -4.15
CA ALA A 46 7.19 0.23 -4.07
C ALA A 46 7.86 1.44 -4.70
N ASP A 47 7.05 2.26 -5.37
CA ASP A 47 7.45 3.61 -5.74
C ASP A 47 7.50 4.49 -4.49
N VAL A 48 8.42 5.46 -4.46
CA VAL A 48 8.62 6.30 -3.28
C VAL A 48 8.62 7.76 -3.62
N ILE A 49 7.83 8.54 -2.88
CA ILE A 49 7.77 9.99 -2.96
C ILE A 49 8.14 10.58 -1.60
N ARG A 50 9.18 11.40 -1.58
CA ARG A 50 9.52 12.23 -0.44
C ARG A 50 8.87 13.60 -0.61
N ILE A 51 8.11 14.01 0.39
CA ILE A 51 7.50 15.33 0.44
C ILE A 51 8.55 16.32 0.94
N GLU A 52 8.71 17.41 0.20
CA GLU A 52 9.62 18.49 0.56
C GLU A 52 8.85 19.81 0.75
N PRO A 53 9.13 20.57 1.83
CA PRO A 53 8.61 21.93 1.97
C PRO A 53 9.06 22.80 0.80
N ALA A 54 8.18 23.66 0.29
CA ALA A 54 8.52 24.61 -0.77
C ALA A 54 9.53 25.64 -0.28
N GLU A 55 9.39 26.11 0.95
CA GLU A 55 10.36 26.98 1.60
C GLU A 55 11.56 26.16 2.09
N LYS A 56 12.74 26.45 1.54
CA LYS A 56 13.98 25.72 1.84
C LYS A 56 14.76 26.36 2.97
N GLY A 57 15.56 25.54 3.65
CA GLY A 57 16.49 26.01 4.67
C GLY A 57 15.85 26.34 6.03
N ILE A 58 14.57 26.03 6.22
CA ILE A 58 13.94 26.18 7.54
C ILE A 58 14.55 25.16 8.49
N ASP A 59 15.14 25.66 9.57
CA ASP A 59 15.52 24.82 10.70
C ASP A 59 14.32 24.62 11.64
N TYR A 60 13.58 23.56 11.43
CA TYR A 60 12.44 23.21 12.28
C TYR A 60 12.82 22.85 13.72
N ALA A 61 14.13 22.59 14.00
CA ALA A 61 14.62 22.33 15.36
C ALA A 61 14.96 23.62 16.12
N ALA A 62 15.13 24.74 15.42
CA ALA A 62 15.43 26.02 16.04
C ALA A 62 14.34 26.42 17.05
N ASN A 63 14.77 27.10 18.12
CA ASN A 63 13.89 27.61 19.17
C ASN A 63 12.94 26.52 19.73
N ASN A 64 13.49 25.34 20.01
CA ASN A 64 12.74 24.22 20.55
C ASN A 64 11.55 23.81 19.66
N TYR A 65 11.79 23.68 18.36
CA TYR A 65 10.81 23.30 17.33
C TYR A 65 9.63 24.30 17.18
N ALA A 66 9.84 25.57 17.47
CA ALA A 66 8.78 26.57 17.45
C ALA A 66 8.08 26.67 16.09
N ALA A 67 8.83 26.62 14.97
CA ALA A 67 8.26 26.67 13.63
C ALA A 67 7.26 25.53 13.38
N GLY A 68 7.61 24.33 13.78
CA GLY A 68 6.70 23.17 13.68
C GLY A 68 5.43 23.34 14.52
N SER A 69 5.55 23.91 15.73
CA SER A 69 4.40 24.21 16.61
C SER A 69 3.42 25.18 15.97
N VAL A 70 3.92 26.25 15.35
CA VAL A 70 3.07 27.25 14.66
C VAL A 70 2.27 26.60 13.53
N LEU A 71 2.93 25.80 12.68
CA LEU A 71 2.28 25.10 11.56
C LEU A 71 1.21 24.12 12.04
N ILE A 72 1.53 23.31 13.04
CA ILE A 72 0.55 22.37 13.61
C ILE A 72 -0.63 23.10 14.23
N SER A 73 -0.38 24.23 14.93
CA SER A 73 -1.46 25.02 15.52
C SER A 73 -2.36 25.66 14.47
N ALA A 74 -1.81 26.13 13.34
CA ALA A 74 -2.60 26.66 12.24
C ALA A 74 -3.56 25.60 11.68
N ILE A 75 -3.06 24.41 11.37
CA ILE A 75 -3.87 23.29 10.85
C ILE A 75 -4.94 22.88 11.86
N ARG A 76 -4.60 22.76 13.14
CA ARG A 76 -5.57 22.36 14.19
C ARG A 76 -6.70 23.36 14.36
N ASN A 77 -6.40 24.65 14.23
CA ASN A 77 -7.40 25.70 14.39
C ASN A 77 -8.34 25.83 13.18
N ASN A 78 -7.83 25.56 11.98
CA ASN A 78 -8.60 25.67 10.73
C ASN A 78 -8.25 24.50 9.78
N PRO A 79 -8.67 23.27 10.11
CA PRO A 79 -8.25 22.06 9.39
C PRO A 79 -8.80 21.96 7.95
N ASP A 80 -9.83 22.71 7.62
CA ASP A 80 -10.47 22.72 6.30
C ASP A 80 -10.02 23.90 5.42
N ASP A 81 -9.22 24.81 5.98
CA ASP A 81 -8.67 25.95 5.24
C ASP A 81 -7.30 25.62 4.65
N ALA A 82 -7.20 25.67 3.31
CA ALA A 82 -5.94 25.44 2.59
C ALA A 82 -4.80 26.38 3.03
N ALA A 83 -5.13 27.60 3.48
CA ALA A 83 -4.14 28.56 3.97
C ALA A 83 -3.47 28.12 5.28
N SER A 84 -4.04 27.17 6.01
CA SER A 84 -3.44 26.62 7.24
C SER A 84 -2.31 25.62 6.96
N TYR A 85 -2.20 25.13 5.73
CA TYR A 85 -1.23 24.13 5.34
C TYR A 85 0.01 24.78 4.69
N PRO A 86 1.24 24.45 5.14
CA PRO A 86 2.44 24.99 4.52
C PRO A 86 2.58 24.52 3.08
N ALA A 87 3.14 25.37 2.21
CA ALA A 87 3.40 24.97 0.84
C ALA A 87 4.44 23.85 0.75
N ILE A 88 4.24 22.92 -0.17
CA ILE A 88 5.18 21.86 -0.51
C ILE A 88 5.60 21.97 -1.97
N ASP A 89 6.71 21.34 -2.33
CA ASP A 89 7.10 21.22 -3.73
C ASP A 89 6.01 20.48 -4.53
N PRO A 90 5.82 20.81 -5.81
CA PRO A 90 4.85 20.13 -6.66
C PRO A 90 5.15 18.63 -6.74
N VAL A 91 4.15 17.81 -6.40
CA VAL A 91 4.25 16.35 -6.50
C VAL A 91 3.72 15.91 -7.86
N LYS A 92 4.56 15.18 -8.61
CA LYS A 92 4.18 14.57 -9.89
C LYS A 92 3.89 13.08 -9.64
N CYS A 93 2.65 12.76 -9.38
CA CYS A 93 2.20 11.39 -9.14
C CYS A 93 0.77 11.23 -9.66
N ASN A 94 0.52 10.13 -10.34
CA ASN A 94 -0.84 9.70 -10.66
C ASN A 94 -1.26 8.64 -9.66
N LEU A 95 -2.04 9.02 -8.65
CA LEU A 95 -2.48 8.11 -7.60
C LEU A 95 -3.36 6.97 -8.11
N SER A 96 -3.97 7.10 -9.31
CA SER A 96 -4.76 6.02 -9.89
C SER A 96 -3.94 4.77 -10.24
N ASP A 97 -2.61 4.91 -10.35
CA ASP A 97 -1.71 3.80 -10.69
C ASP A 97 -1.42 2.87 -9.49
N TYR A 98 -1.90 3.22 -8.29
CA TYR A 98 -1.60 2.51 -7.05
C TYR A 98 -2.86 2.02 -6.35
N ASP A 99 -2.80 0.80 -5.81
CA ASP A 99 -3.86 0.17 -5.01
C ASP A 99 -3.61 0.34 -3.51
N THR A 100 -2.34 0.44 -3.14
CA THR A 100 -1.88 0.61 -1.76
C THR A 100 -1.02 1.85 -1.63
N VAL A 101 -1.27 2.64 -0.58
CA VAL A 101 -0.44 3.79 -0.22
C VAL A 101 0.04 3.63 1.21
N ILE A 102 1.36 3.60 1.41
CA ILE A 102 1.97 3.62 2.73
C ILE A 102 2.39 5.05 3.04
N VAL A 103 1.80 5.62 4.09
CA VAL A 103 2.12 6.96 4.58
C VAL A 103 3.09 6.84 5.74
N ALA A 104 4.31 7.38 5.59
CA ALA A 104 5.32 7.35 6.66
C ALA A 104 5.59 8.76 7.19
N ALA A 105 5.25 8.98 8.46
CA ALA A 105 5.18 10.30 9.08
C ALA A 105 6.06 10.46 10.32
N PRO A 106 6.78 11.56 10.48
CA PRO A 106 7.25 11.95 11.81
C PRO A 106 6.12 12.62 12.59
N LEU A 107 6.14 12.42 13.90
CA LEU A 107 5.22 13.09 14.80
C LEU A 107 5.79 14.46 15.19
N TRP A 108 5.00 15.52 14.96
CA TRP A 108 5.25 16.90 15.37
C TRP A 108 4.16 17.38 16.32
N TRP A 109 4.51 17.77 17.54
CA TRP A 109 3.54 18.33 18.50
C TRP A 109 2.28 17.48 18.62
N SER A 110 2.49 16.18 18.76
CA SER A 110 1.47 15.12 18.86
C SER A 110 0.67 14.85 17.58
N ASN A 111 0.88 15.57 16.50
CA ASN A 111 0.19 15.40 15.21
C ASN A 111 1.16 14.92 14.12
N MET A 112 0.63 14.61 12.95
CA MET A 112 1.42 14.36 11.76
C MET A 112 2.18 15.63 11.36
N ALA A 113 3.42 15.51 10.91
CA ALA A 113 4.21 16.65 10.44
C ALA A 113 3.47 17.44 9.34
N ALA A 114 3.45 18.76 9.47
CA ALA A 114 2.65 19.64 8.64
C ALA A 114 2.88 19.49 7.13
N PRO A 115 4.12 19.34 6.59
CA PRO A 115 4.30 19.13 5.14
C PRO A 115 3.61 17.88 4.61
N LEU A 116 3.58 16.78 5.40
CA LEU A 116 2.89 15.58 4.99
C LEU A 116 1.36 15.73 5.10
N GLN A 117 0.87 16.47 6.10
CA GLN A 117 -0.56 16.84 6.16
C GLN A 117 -0.96 17.66 4.93
N THR A 118 -0.10 18.56 4.43
CA THR A 118 -0.37 19.31 3.18
C THR A 118 -0.58 18.37 2.00
N PHE A 119 0.30 17.40 1.82
CA PHE A 119 0.14 16.40 0.76
C PHE A 119 -1.19 15.67 0.88
N LEU A 120 -1.52 15.19 2.07
CA LEU A 120 -2.78 14.46 2.28
C LEU A 120 -4.01 15.36 2.13
N PHE A 121 -3.93 16.63 2.49
CA PHE A 121 -5.00 17.59 2.26
C PHE A 121 -5.27 17.79 0.76
N GLN A 122 -4.22 17.84 -0.06
CA GLN A 122 -4.33 18.02 -1.50
C GLN A 122 -4.80 16.76 -2.24
N TYR A 123 -4.28 15.59 -1.84
CA TYR A 123 -4.40 14.34 -2.60
C TYR A 123 -5.18 13.23 -1.88
N GLY A 124 -5.53 13.40 -0.60
CA GLY A 124 -6.12 12.32 0.19
C GLY A 124 -7.48 11.83 -0.34
N LYS A 125 -8.26 12.70 -1.00
CA LYS A 125 -9.51 12.30 -1.64
C LYS A 125 -9.31 11.32 -2.80
N GLU A 126 -8.17 11.40 -3.50
CA GLU A 126 -7.81 10.48 -4.58
C GLU A 126 -7.38 9.10 -4.06
N MET A 127 -7.20 8.99 -2.74
CA MET A 127 -6.89 7.73 -2.07
C MET A 127 -8.15 6.96 -1.62
N ALA A 128 -9.34 7.42 -1.97
CA ALA A 128 -10.58 6.74 -1.66
C ALA A 128 -10.59 5.30 -2.14
N GLY A 129 -10.94 4.35 -1.25
CA GLY A 129 -10.97 2.93 -1.53
C GLY A 129 -9.61 2.22 -1.59
N LYS A 130 -8.49 2.97 -1.58
CA LYS A 130 -7.14 2.37 -1.55
C LYS A 130 -6.80 1.83 -0.16
N LYS A 131 -5.96 0.81 -0.11
CA LYS A 131 -5.39 0.29 1.13
C LYS A 131 -4.35 1.27 1.66
N ILE A 132 -4.48 1.68 2.92
CA ILE A 132 -3.63 2.71 3.54
C ILE A 132 -2.85 2.10 4.69
N GLY A 133 -1.54 1.93 4.52
CA GLY A 133 -0.62 1.59 5.60
C GLY A 133 -0.10 2.85 6.29
N LEU A 134 0.05 2.85 7.61
CA LEU A 134 0.58 4.00 8.33
C LEU A 134 1.78 3.61 9.18
N ILE A 135 2.92 4.27 8.93
CA ILE A 135 4.16 4.17 9.71
C ILE A 135 4.42 5.51 10.37
N VAL A 136 4.61 5.51 11.69
CA VAL A 136 4.87 6.75 12.45
C VAL A 136 6.14 6.64 13.23
N SER A 137 7.02 7.65 13.09
CA SER A 137 8.20 7.81 13.92
C SER A 137 8.00 8.92 14.94
N SER A 138 8.28 8.63 16.21
CA SER A 138 8.26 9.62 17.29
C SER A 138 9.36 9.32 18.33
N ALA A 139 9.71 10.29 19.16
CA ALA A 139 10.67 10.06 20.23
C ALA A 139 10.09 9.12 21.31
N SER A 140 8.93 9.49 21.87
CA SER A 140 8.27 8.73 22.95
C SER A 140 6.76 8.89 22.98
N SER A 141 6.20 9.87 22.26
CA SER A 141 4.76 10.16 22.25
C SER A 141 4.00 9.10 21.48
N GLY A 142 2.85 8.69 22.00
CA GLY A 142 1.92 7.81 21.28
C GLY A 142 1.40 8.44 19.97
N ILE A 143 0.96 7.61 19.05
CA ILE A 143 0.68 8.00 17.66
C ILE A 143 -0.80 8.26 17.35
N SER A 144 -1.69 8.21 18.35
CA SER A 144 -3.14 8.26 18.14
C SER A 144 -3.62 9.49 17.35
N ASN A 145 -3.04 10.68 17.61
CA ASN A 145 -3.40 11.88 16.88
C ASN A 145 -2.89 11.87 15.43
N VAL A 146 -1.71 11.26 15.17
CA VAL A 146 -1.21 11.08 13.79
C VAL A 146 -2.14 10.16 13.00
N VAL A 147 -2.64 9.10 13.64
CA VAL A 147 -3.66 8.22 13.06
C VAL A 147 -4.96 8.98 12.77
N ALA A 148 -5.38 9.83 13.72
CA ALA A 148 -6.57 10.67 13.53
C ALA A 148 -6.40 11.67 12.39
N ASP A 149 -5.23 12.31 12.26
CA ASP A 149 -4.90 13.21 11.14
C ASP A 149 -4.97 12.46 9.80
N ALA A 150 -4.38 11.26 9.72
CA ALA A 150 -4.42 10.45 8.51
C ALA A 150 -5.87 10.08 8.12
N LYS A 151 -6.67 9.61 9.08
CA LYS A 151 -8.09 9.24 8.84
C LYS A 151 -8.94 10.45 8.46
N ARG A 152 -8.68 11.62 9.02
CA ARG A 152 -9.36 12.88 8.64
C ARG A 152 -9.03 13.29 7.21
N LEU A 153 -7.76 13.18 6.83
CA LEU A 153 -7.26 13.64 5.52
C LEU A 153 -7.51 12.62 4.40
N ILE A 154 -7.70 11.33 4.74
CA ILE A 154 -8.02 10.25 3.80
C ILE A 154 -9.35 9.59 4.26
N PRO A 155 -10.48 10.28 4.20
CA PRO A 155 -11.71 9.85 4.88
C PRO A 155 -12.33 8.56 4.33
N GLN A 156 -11.98 8.15 3.11
CA GLN A 156 -12.48 6.94 2.45
C GLN A 156 -11.39 5.92 2.19
N GLY A 157 -10.22 6.08 2.82
CA GLY A 157 -9.13 5.10 2.75
C GLY A 157 -9.45 3.83 3.57
N ALA A 158 -9.08 2.67 3.04
CA ALA A 158 -9.15 1.40 3.77
C ALA A 158 -7.87 1.22 4.60
N PHE A 159 -7.88 1.72 5.84
CA PHE A 159 -6.71 1.67 6.72
C PHE A 159 -6.38 0.24 7.14
N LEU A 160 -5.12 -0.14 6.92
CA LEU A 160 -4.55 -1.40 7.37
C LEU A 160 -4.15 -1.27 8.85
N GLU A 161 -4.51 -2.26 9.65
CA GLU A 161 -4.19 -2.29 11.08
C GLU A 161 -3.39 -3.57 11.40
N PRO A 162 -2.42 -3.51 12.31
CA PRO A 162 -2.08 -2.37 13.15
C PRO A 162 -1.27 -1.28 12.41
N ASN A 163 -1.31 -0.04 12.90
CA ASN A 163 -0.37 0.99 12.47
C ASN A 163 1.01 0.73 13.06
N LEU A 164 2.09 0.96 12.28
CA LEU A 164 3.45 0.75 12.76
C LEU A 164 3.97 1.99 13.50
N TRP A 165 4.36 1.82 14.75
CA TRP A 165 5.04 2.85 15.54
C TRP A 165 6.49 2.48 15.81
N ILE A 166 7.42 3.28 15.30
CA ILE A 166 8.86 3.12 15.51
C ILE A 166 9.37 4.34 16.29
N ARG A 167 9.87 4.11 17.50
CA ARG A 167 10.50 5.18 18.28
C ARG A 167 11.84 5.56 17.65
N SER A 168 12.25 6.84 17.81
CA SER A 168 13.53 7.32 17.26
C SER A 168 14.73 6.46 17.70
N ALA A 169 14.71 5.96 18.93
CA ALA A 169 15.74 5.04 19.45
C ALA A 169 15.75 3.65 18.81
N GLN A 170 14.69 3.26 18.11
CA GLN A 170 14.54 1.97 17.43
C GLN A 170 14.85 2.06 15.93
N THR A 171 15.10 3.28 15.40
CA THR A 171 15.30 3.48 13.96
C THR A 171 16.46 2.66 13.40
N SER A 172 17.55 2.48 14.15
CA SER A 172 18.68 1.65 13.71
C SER A 172 18.36 0.15 13.61
N ASN A 173 17.30 -0.30 14.24
CA ASN A 173 16.86 -1.71 14.28
C ASN A 173 15.44 -1.86 13.69
N CYS A 174 15.05 -0.96 12.78
CA CYS A 174 13.68 -0.94 12.25
C CYS A 174 13.35 -2.13 11.35
N HIS A 175 14.35 -2.83 10.81
CA HIS A 175 14.15 -3.94 9.85
C HIS A 175 13.16 -4.98 10.36
N SER A 176 13.41 -5.56 11.53
CA SER A 176 12.53 -6.59 12.11
C SER A 176 11.16 -6.05 12.54
N LEU A 177 11.06 -4.76 12.89
CA LEU A 177 9.77 -4.13 13.21
C LEU A 177 8.92 -3.96 11.95
N ILE A 178 9.55 -3.59 10.84
CA ILE A 178 8.90 -3.46 9.53
C ILE A 178 8.46 -4.84 9.03
N GLU A 179 9.34 -5.84 9.09
CA GLU A 179 9.03 -7.23 8.70
C GLU A 179 7.84 -7.77 9.51
N GLY A 180 7.86 -7.61 10.83
CA GLY A 180 6.75 -8.00 11.69
C GLY A 180 5.45 -7.30 11.32
N TRP A 181 5.49 -5.99 11.07
CA TRP A 181 4.32 -5.22 10.66
C TRP A 181 3.78 -5.65 9.28
N LEU A 182 4.65 -5.90 8.31
CA LEU A 182 4.24 -6.40 6.98
C LEU A 182 3.52 -7.74 7.10
N ASN A 183 3.96 -8.61 8.01
CA ASN A 183 3.28 -9.86 8.32
C ASN A 183 1.94 -9.63 9.02
N ASP A 184 1.89 -8.72 10.01
CA ASP A 184 0.66 -8.41 10.78
C ASP A 184 -0.46 -7.88 9.87
N ILE A 185 -0.12 -7.06 8.86
CA ILE A 185 -1.08 -6.53 7.88
C ILE A 185 -1.32 -7.48 6.68
N ASP A 186 -0.69 -8.64 6.68
CA ASP A 186 -0.73 -9.61 5.55
C ASP A 186 -0.39 -8.95 4.20
N TYR A 187 0.72 -8.20 4.17
CA TYR A 187 1.11 -7.40 2.99
C TYR A 187 1.32 -8.25 1.74
N SER A 188 1.83 -9.46 1.87
CA SER A 188 2.02 -10.39 0.75
C SER A 188 0.70 -10.72 0.06
N HIS A 189 -0.38 -10.93 0.83
CA HIS A 189 -1.72 -11.14 0.28
C HIS A 189 -2.29 -9.86 -0.35
N ILE A 190 -1.96 -8.69 0.19
CA ILE A 190 -2.42 -7.39 -0.32
C ILE A 190 -1.93 -7.15 -1.76
N VAL A 191 -0.64 -7.41 -2.03
CA VAL A 191 -0.02 -7.16 -3.34
C VAL A 191 -0.22 -8.29 -4.34
N THR A 192 -0.49 -9.49 -3.87
CA THR A 192 -0.85 -10.64 -4.70
C THR A 192 -2.35 -10.79 -4.88
N SER A 193 -3.12 -9.71 -4.64
CA SER A 193 -4.58 -9.77 -4.69
C SER A 193 -5.08 -10.36 -6.00
N THR A 194 -5.66 -11.47 -5.84
CA THR A 194 -6.17 -12.45 -6.76
C THR A 194 -7.20 -11.82 -7.70
N ALA A 195 -6.96 -11.88 -8.99
CA ALA A 195 -8.05 -11.79 -9.93
C ALA A 195 -8.98 -13.00 -9.67
N THR A 196 -10.14 -12.76 -9.10
CA THR A 196 -11.20 -13.79 -9.06
C THR A 196 -11.75 -13.86 -10.45
N ILE A 197 -11.42 -14.93 -11.19
CA ILE A 197 -12.02 -15.20 -12.49
C ILE A 197 -13.39 -15.79 -12.22
N HIS A 198 -14.43 -14.99 -12.41
CA HIS A 198 -15.81 -15.50 -12.43
C HIS A 198 -16.10 -16.08 -13.81
N GLU A 199 -16.08 -17.38 -13.94
CA GLU A 199 -16.65 -18.02 -15.11
C GLU A 199 -18.16 -18.23 -14.96
N THR A 200 -18.88 -18.03 -16.08
CA THR A 200 -20.34 -18.00 -16.18
C THR A 200 -21.04 -19.36 -16.02
N MET A 201 -20.36 -20.39 -15.53
CA MET A 201 -20.90 -21.73 -15.31
C MET A 201 -20.83 -22.23 -13.85
N GLY A 202 -20.76 -21.36 -12.88
CA GLY A 202 -20.77 -21.77 -11.47
C GLY A 202 -19.44 -22.30 -10.93
N THR A 203 -18.36 -22.20 -11.69
CA THR A 203 -17.01 -22.56 -11.26
C THR A 203 -16.21 -21.29 -10.90
N THR A 204 -15.60 -21.29 -9.74
CA THR A 204 -14.76 -20.18 -9.27
C THR A 204 -13.33 -20.67 -9.06
N VAL A 205 -12.36 -19.96 -9.61
CA VAL A 205 -10.93 -20.22 -9.40
C VAL A 205 -10.37 -19.19 -8.44
N ASN A 206 -9.89 -19.62 -7.29
CA ASN A 206 -9.27 -18.78 -6.28
C ASN A 206 -7.77 -19.09 -6.25
N MET A 207 -6.95 -18.05 -6.43
CA MET A 207 -5.51 -18.16 -6.19
C MET A 207 -5.21 -17.86 -4.73
N THR A 208 -4.36 -18.63 -4.10
CA THR A 208 -3.91 -18.44 -2.73
C THR A 208 -2.39 -18.29 -2.73
N THR A 209 -1.83 -17.82 -1.63
CA THR A 209 -0.36 -17.70 -1.47
C THR A 209 0.38 -19.04 -1.62
N HIS A 210 -0.32 -20.16 -1.53
CA HIS A 210 0.27 -21.51 -1.56
C HIS A 210 -0.27 -22.38 -2.68
N GLY A 211 -1.16 -21.90 -3.53
CA GLY A 211 -1.75 -22.71 -4.59
C GLY A 211 -3.01 -22.14 -5.22
N VAL A 212 -3.72 -23.00 -5.91
CA VAL A 212 -4.98 -22.68 -6.59
C VAL A 212 -6.09 -23.54 -6.01
N GLN A 213 -7.22 -22.92 -5.72
CA GLN A 213 -8.47 -23.58 -5.33
C GLN A 213 -9.53 -23.37 -6.40
N VAL A 214 -10.16 -24.46 -6.84
CA VAL A 214 -11.31 -24.42 -7.74
C VAL A 214 -12.55 -24.84 -6.97
N VAL A 215 -13.62 -24.02 -7.05
CA VAL A 215 -14.91 -24.29 -6.43
C VAL A 215 -15.94 -24.38 -7.54
N GLY A 216 -16.63 -25.51 -7.63
CA GLY A 216 -17.59 -25.84 -8.67
C GLY A 216 -17.27 -27.15 -9.39
N GLU A 217 -18.01 -27.46 -10.44
CA GLU A 217 -17.76 -28.65 -11.28
C GLU A 217 -16.76 -28.31 -12.39
N PHE A 218 -15.69 -29.08 -12.50
CA PHE A 218 -14.67 -28.94 -13.54
C PHE A 218 -14.03 -30.31 -13.85
N GLU A 219 -13.53 -30.48 -15.06
CA GLU A 219 -12.88 -31.72 -15.47
C GLU A 219 -11.39 -31.73 -15.19
N GLU A 220 -10.69 -30.66 -15.52
CA GLU A 220 -9.25 -30.49 -15.32
C GLU A 220 -8.91 -29.02 -15.03
N LEU A 221 -8.04 -28.79 -14.05
CA LEU A 221 -7.31 -27.56 -13.86
C LEU A 221 -5.92 -27.71 -14.48
N ALA A 222 -5.58 -26.88 -15.42
CA ALA A 222 -4.26 -26.87 -16.03
C ALA A 222 -3.57 -25.50 -15.83
N ILE A 223 -2.32 -25.54 -15.40
CA ILE A 223 -1.50 -24.34 -15.17
C ILE A 223 -0.36 -24.31 -16.17
N PHE A 224 -0.18 -23.16 -16.80
CA PHE A 224 0.82 -22.94 -17.84
C PHE A 224 1.75 -21.78 -17.51
N THR A 225 2.98 -21.82 -18.02
CA THR A 225 3.88 -20.66 -18.06
C THR A 225 3.35 -19.63 -19.08
N MET A 226 3.84 -18.40 -19.02
CA MET A 226 3.57 -17.37 -20.03
C MET A 226 3.96 -17.77 -21.45
N ASN A 227 4.88 -18.74 -21.59
CA ASN A 227 5.33 -19.29 -22.88
C ASN A 227 4.46 -20.46 -23.35
N GLY A 228 3.35 -20.76 -22.66
CA GLY A 228 2.42 -21.83 -23.02
C GLY A 228 2.84 -23.24 -22.60
N GLN A 229 3.90 -23.39 -21.78
CA GLN A 229 4.33 -24.69 -21.26
C GLN A 229 3.43 -25.09 -20.10
N LYS A 230 2.78 -26.27 -20.16
CA LYS A 230 1.97 -26.81 -19.07
C LYS A 230 2.87 -27.20 -17.90
N ILE A 231 2.61 -26.61 -16.72
CA ILE A 231 3.33 -26.86 -15.47
C ILE A 231 2.62 -27.94 -14.67
N LEU A 232 1.28 -27.85 -14.61
CA LEU A 232 0.44 -28.72 -13.81
C LEU A 232 -0.86 -28.98 -14.52
N GLY A 233 -1.40 -30.20 -14.38
CA GLY A 233 -2.77 -30.55 -14.68
C GLY A 233 -3.30 -31.43 -13.56
N THR A 234 -4.48 -31.09 -13.01
CA THR A 234 -5.09 -31.84 -11.93
C THR A 234 -6.62 -31.72 -11.98
N SER A 235 -7.30 -32.76 -11.51
CA SER A 235 -8.74 -32.74 -11.25
C SER A 235 -9.07 -32.49 -9.78
N ALA A 236 -8.07 -32.23 -8.93
CA ALA A 236 -8.28 -31.93 -7.53
C ALA A 236 -8.77 -30.49 -7.36
N SER A 237 -9.78 -30.28 -6.50
CA SER A 237 -10.35 -28.96 -6.21
C SER A 237 -9.40 -28.01 -5.48
N TYR A 238 -8.31 -28.54 -4.96
CA TYR A 238 -7.22 -27.75 -4.38
C TYR A 238 -5.89 -28.36 -4.77
N THR A 239 -4.96 -27.54 -5.21
CA THR A 239 -3.58 -27.93 -5.45
C THR A 239 -2.64 -26.88 -4.95
N SER A 240 -1.60 -27.32 -4.21
CA SER A 240 -0.50 -26.45 -3.80
C SER A 240 0.67 -26.65 -4.73
N PHE A 241 1.29 -25.56 -5.16
CA PHE A 241 2.56 -25.61 -5.88
C PHE A 241 3.38 -24.34 -5.55
N PRO A 242 4.70 -24.43 -5.54
CA PRO A 242 5.55 -23.28 -5.28
C PRO A 242 5.44 -22.31 -6.46
N PHE A 243 4.89 -21.12 -6.22
CA PHE A 243 4.93 -20.03 -7.18
C PHE A 243 6.38 -19.55 -7.30
N GLN A 244 6.98 -19.74 -8.47
CA GLN A 244 8.23 -19.07 -8.81
C GLN A 244 7.87 -17.74 -9.49
N VAL A 245 8.73 -16.74 -9.36
CA VAL A 245 8.55 -15.44 -10.02
C VAL A 245 8.36 -15.65 -11.52
N GLY A 246 7.12 -15.50 -11.98
CA GLY A 246 6.71 -15.69 -13.36
C GLY A 246 5.18 -15.75 -13.42
N CYS A 247 4.58 -15.16 -14.45
CA CYS A 247 3.13 -15.17 -14.61
C CYS A 247 2.68 -16.58 -15.04
N TYR A 248 1.68 -17.10 -14.35
CA TYR A 248 1.04 -18.37 -14.67
C TYR A 248 -0.40 -18.09 -15.09
N ILE A 249 -0.87 -18.82 -16.10
CA ILE A 249 -2.25 -18.76 -16.57
C ILE A 249 -2.89 -20.10 -16.22
N ALA A 250 -4.05 -20.03 -15.59
CA ALA A 250 -4.89 -21.20 -15.32
C ALA A 250 -6.02 -21.31 -16.35
#